data_d5baadd9f68ce01f1156d90d5241c7d8
#
_entry.id   d5baadd9f68ce01f1156d90d5241c7d8
#
_cell.length_a   1.000
_cell.length_b   1.000
_cell.length_c   1.000
_cell.angle_alpha   90.00
_cell.angle_beta   90.00
_cell.angle_gamma   90.00
#
_symmetry.space_group_name_H-M   'P 1'
#
loop_
_entity.id
_entity.type
_entity.pdbx_description
1 polymer ?
#
loop_
_entity_poly.entity_id
_entity_poly.type
_entity_poly.pdbx_seq_one_letter_code
_entity_poly.pdbx_strand_id
1 'polypeptide(L)'
;MALDNPEYIWLLLILPCFVCCALVSYRTAARWLFRFAGKKKSFFAFAAALVLLSSALMALILCLAEPKLNYLKTVFNRGGIDLALGIDVSKSMLAEDEMIPLEGKKMFPIANRLNRARYCALNILSALRGERVGVFMFASKGVEVIPPTSDYGYCQYLLKHLNDATITIPGSDLSEAIMTGAALLADASVKRVKALILISDGEDISIDPATLDEAARRAAAQGIKIYTIGTGMERGVLIPIRDTEGTSIIDYYMDEDGSYLKTRLEQDTLKMIAAATGGSYFRASEEHCEDRVVEAIVKHARTVEYTKATEPAWFYLSPILLGIGLLTFCSGVIAGRW
;
A
#
# COMPACT_ATOMS: atom_id res chain seq x y z
N MET A 1 -18.25 18.30 21.53
CA MET A 1 -19.57 17.70 21.27
C MET A 1 -20.25 18.52 20.21
N ALA A 2 -20.72 17.92 19.14
CA ALA A 2 -21.45 18.61 18.08
C ALA A 2 -22.78 17.90 17.85
N LEU A 3 -23.76 18.59 17.28
CA LEU A 3 -25.05 18.04 16.91
C LEU A 3 -25.15 18.10 15.38
N ASP A 4 -25.56 17.01 14.73
CA ASP A 4 -25.78 17.04 13.30
C ASP A 4 -27.07 17.72 12.92
N ASN A 5 -28.11 17.55 13.74
CA ASN A 5 -29.45 18.08 13.50
C ASN A 5 -29.93 18.92 14.70
N PRO A 6 -29.38 20.14 14.93
CA PRO A 6 -29.71 20.96 16.12
C PRO A 6 -31.16 21.45 16.14
N GLU A 7 -31.84 21.47 15.00
CA GLU A 7 -33.24 21.86 14.86
C GLU A 7 -34.19 21.00 15.67
N TYR A 8 -33.89 19.72 15.90
CA TYR A 8 -34.74 18.84 16.69
C TYR A 8 -34.75 19.19 18.19
N ILE A 9 -33.83 20.01 18.68
CA ILE A 9 -33.84 20.48 20.08
C ILE A 9 -35.10 21.27 20.40
N TRP A 10 -35.69 21.96 19.42
CA TRP A 10 -36.96 22.70 19.63
C TRP A 10 -38.10 21.77 20.03
N LEU A 11 -38.03 20.47 19.71
CA LEU A 11 -39.02 19.48 20.16
C LEU A 11 -39.05 19.31 21.68
N LEU A 12 -38.00 19.73 22.39
CA LEU A 12 -38.03 19.75 23.88
C LEU A 12 -39.13 20.61 24.44
N LEU A 13 -39.66 21.61 23.68
CA LEU A 13 -40.81 22.42 24.07
C LEU A 13 -42.11 21.58 24.19
N ILE A 14 -42.14 20.37 23.62
CA ILE A 14 -43.28 19.45 23.78
C ILE A 14 -43.32 18.84 25.17
N LEU A 15 -42.19 18.73 25.88
CA LEU A 15 -42.09 18.14 27.23
C LEU A 15 -43.01 18.80 28.27
N PRO A 16 -43.01 20.13 28.44
CA PRO A 16 -43.93 20.78 29.39
C PRO A 16 -45.42 20.60 29.03
N CYS A 17 -45.73 20.61 27.73
CA CYS A 17 -47.10 20.33 27.25
C CYS A 17 -47.51 18.90 27.59
N PHE A 18 -46.62 17.92 27.38
CA PHE A 18 -46.86 16.51 27.75
C PHE A 18 -47.11 16.35 29.26
N VAL A 19 -46.27 16.96 30.07
CA VAL A 19 -46.43 16.92 31.56
C VAL A 19 -47.76 17.57 31.99
N CYS A 20 -48.12 18.74 31.44
CA CYS A 20 -49.40 19.39 31.71
C CYS A 20 -50.60 18.51 31.35
N CYS A 21 -50.63 17.94 30.18
CA CYS A 21 -51.68 17.02 29.72
C CYS A 21 -51.79 15.78 30.60
N ALA A 22 -50.66 15.19 30.99
CA ALA A 22 -50.63 14.03 31.87
C ALA A 22 -51.20 14.35 33.27
N LEU A 23 -50.85 15.53 33.84
CA LEU A 23 -51.39 15.99 35.14
C LEU A 23 -52.89 16.25 35.07
N VAL A 24 -53.38 16.87 34.01
CA VAL A 24 -54.85 17.09 33.83
C VAL A 24 -55.57 15.77 33.68
N SER A 25 -55.04 14.82 32.90
CA SER A 25 -55.58 13.46 32.75
C SER A 25 -55.59 12.69 34.05
N TYR A 26 -54.55 12.80 34.85
CA TYR A 26 -54.49 12.18 36.19
C TYR A 26 -55.59 12.73 37.12
N ARG A 27 -55.72 14.07 37.18
CA ARG A 27 -56.71 14.72 38.02
C ARG A 27 -58.15 14.34 37.61
N THR A 28 -58.43 14.23 36.36
CA THR A 28 -59.76 13.82 35.86
C THR A 28 -60.02 12.33 36.18
N ALA A 29 -59.06 11.45 35.86
CA ALA A 29 -59.18 10.01 36.17
C ALA A 29 -59.29 9.74 37.67
N ALA A 30 -58.55 10.44 38.52
CA ALA A 30 -58.62 10.30 39.98
C ALA A 30 -60.01 10.72 40.52
N ARG A 31 -60.61 11.80 39.99
CA ARG A 31 -61.97 12.24 40.34
C ARG A 31 -63.02 11.20 39.94
N TRP A 32 -62.92 10.62 38.74
CA TRP A 32 -63.85 9.59 38.29
C TRP A 32 -63.74 8.29 39.10
N LEU A 33 -62.51 7.82 39.36
CA LEU A 33 -62.26 6.62 40.19
C LEU A 33 -62.79 6.77 41.63
N PHE A 34 -62.63 7.96 42.24
CA PHE A 34 -63.14 8.23 43.56
C PHE A 34 -64.69 8.26 43.58
N ARG A 35 -65.32 8.83 42.54
CA ARG A 35 -66.80 8.91 42.47
C ARG A 35 -67.45 7.55 42.18
N PHE A 36 -66.87 6.71 41.37
CA PHE A 36 -67.50 5.48 40.93
C PHE A 36 -67.02 4.20 41.67
N ALA A 37 -65.75 4.17 42.09
CA ALA A 37 -65.15 2.96 42.69
C ALA A 37 -64.69 3.17 44.13
N GLY A 38 -64.78 4.35 44.71
CA GLY A 38 -64.30 4.65 46.07
C GLY A 38 -62.80 4.45 46.29
N LYS A 39 -62.02 4.17 45.21
CA LYS A 39 -60.58 3.88 45.31
C LYS A 39 -59.74 5.14 45.01
N LYS A 40 -58.69 5.36 45.81
CA LYS A 40 -57.71 6.41 45.60
C LYS A 40 -56.60 5.88 44.68
N LYS A 41 -56.30 6.62 43.60
CA LYS A 41 -55.16 6.29 42.72
C LYS A 41 -53.84 6.75 43.38
N SER A 42 -52.82 5.92 43.36
CA SER A 42 -51.50 6.25 43.96
C SER A 42 -50.85 7.42 43.18
N PHE A 43 -50.60 8.51 43.86
CA PHE A 43 -49.88 9.66 43.27
C PHE A 43 -48.42 9.34 43.02
N PHE A 44 -47.77 8.54 43.87
CA PHE A 44 -46.37 8.16 43.74
C PHE A 44 -46.14 7.28 42.49
N ALA A 45 -47.00 6.32 42.22
CA ALA A 45 -46.90 5.45 41.03
C ALA A 45 -47.09 6.31 39.75
N PHE A 46 -48.05 7.26 39.75
CA PHE A 46 -48.25 8.17 38.66
C PHE A 46 -47.05 9.11 38.45
N ALA A 47 -46.50 9.68 39.53
CA ALA A 47 -45.34 10.57 39.44
C ALA A 47 -44.09 9.81 38.90
N ALA A 48 -43.85 8.57 39.35
CA ALA A 48 -42.78 7.72 38.86
C ALA A 48 -42.95 7.41 37.36
N ALA A 49 -44.15 7.00 36.94
CA ALA A 49 -44.45 6.77 35.53
C ALA A 49 -44.26 8.04 34.66
N LEU A 50 -44.68 9.21 35.14
CA LEU A 50 -44.54 10.47 34.45
C LEU A 50 -43.07 10.85 34.25
N VAL A 51 -42.23 10.69 35.30
CA VAL A 51 -40.78 10.97 35.20
C VAL A 51 -40.13 10.03 34.18
N LEU A 52 -40.44 8.73 34.22
CA LEU A 52 -39.88 7.73 33.32
C LEU A 52 -40.30 7.97 31.86
N LEU A 53 -41.58 8.29 31.60
CA LEU A 53 -42.06 8.60 30.26
C LEU A 53 -41.51 9.91 29.73
N SER A 54 -41.36 10.94 30.58
CA SER A 54 -40.76 12.21 30.22
C SER A 54 -39.28 12.04 29.89
N SER A 55 -38.53 11.20 30.64
CA SER A 55 -37.12 10.90 30.34
C SER A 55 -36.96 10.10 29.05
N ALA A 56 -37.89 9.19 28.74
CA ALA A 56 -37.94 8.46 27.50
C ALA A 56 -38.14 9.39 26.29
N LEU A 57 -39.09 10.33 26.41
CA LEU A 57 -39.36 11.32 25.36
C LEU A 57 -38.14 12.24 25.15
N MET A 58 -37.50 12.68 26.24
CA MET A 58 -36.30 13.50 26.18
C MET A 58 -35.14 12.71 25.49
N ALA A 59 -34.92 11.46 25.84
CA ALA A 59 -33.90 10.62 25.22
C ALA A 59 -34.14 10.43 23.71
N LEU A 60 -35.42 10.28 23.30
CA LEU A 60 -35.79 10.17 21.89
C LEU A 60 -35.49 11.46 21.12
N ILE A 61 -35.86 12.63 21.69
CA ILE A 61 -35.58 13.93 21.08
C ILE A 61 -34.07 14.17 20.93
N LEU A 62 -33.29 13.82 21.98
CA LEU A 62 -31.83 13.91 21.90
C LEU A 62 -31.24 12.94 20.89
N CYS A 63 -31.86 11.76 20.73
CA CYS A 63 -31.45 10.80 19.69
C CYS A 63 -31.63 11.38 18.28
N LEU A 64 -32.74 12.10 18.02
CA LEU A 64 -33.00 12.78 16.74
C LEU A 64 -32.02 13.93 16.45
N ALA A 65 -31.49 14.58 17.50
CA ALA A 65 -30.49 15.64 17.35
C ALA A 65 -29.09 15.10 17.00
N GLU A 66 -28.90 13.78 16.97
CA GLU A 66 -27.66 13.08 16.60
C GLU A 66 -26.41 13.66 17.26
N PRO A 67 -26.31 13.61 18.60
CA PRO A 67 -25.12 14.09 19.28
C PRO A 67 -23.92 13.24 18.96
N LYS A 68 -22.80 13.88 18.59
CA LYS A 68 -21.55 13.23 18.24
C LYS A 68 -20.38 13.76 19.04
N LEU A 69 -19.47 12.87 19.39
CA LEU A 69 -18.21 13.18 20.02
C LEU A 69 -17.08 13.05 19.02
N ASN A 70 -16.23 14.06 18.95
CA ASN A 70 -15.01 14.00 18.18
C ASN A 70 -13.95 13.24 18.97
N TYR A 71 -13.35 12.22 18.37
CA TYR A 71 -12.19 11.54 18.92
C TYR A 71 -11.14 11.31 17.83
N LEU A 72 -9.90 11.29 18.23
CA LEU A 72 -8.80 11.04 17.32
C LEU A 72 -8.65 9.52 17.15
N LYS A 73 -9.03 9.01 15.99
CA LYS A 73 -8.80 7.62 15.63
C LYS A 73 -7.43 7.50 14.99
N THR A 74 -6.58 6.68 15.57
CA THR A 74 -5.34 6.30 14.92
C THR A 74 -5.68 5.34 13.77
N VAL A 75 -5.70 5.84 12.56
CA VAL A 75 -5.86 5.02 11.37
C VAL A 75 -4.45 4.55 10.98
N PHE A 76 -4.22 3.26 11.08
CA PHE A 76 -3.08 2.65 10.43
C PHE A 76 -3.41 2.60 8.94
N ASN A 77 -3.04 3.65 8.23
CA ASN A 77 -3.12 3.62 6.79
C ASN A 77 -2.12 2.55 6.34
N ARG A 78 -2.59 1.42 5.88
CA ARG A 78 -1.76 0.47 5.14
C ARG A 78 -1.47 1.14 3.81
N GLY A 79 -0.52 2.05 3.82
CA GLY A 79 0.06 2.61 2.62
C GLY A 79 0.62 1.45 1.83
N GLY A 80 0.05 1.16 0.67
CA GLY A 80 0.58 0.11 -0.19
C GLY A 80 2.01 0.48 -0.63
N ILE A 81 2.72 -0.48 -1.17
CA ILE A 81 4.04 -0.29 -1.76
C ILE A 81 3.85 -0.15 -3.27
N ASP A 82 4.51 0.82 -3.87
CA ASP A 82 4.70 0.93 -5.31
C ASP A 82 6.13 0.55 -5.64
N LEU A 83 6.28 -0.45 -6.47
CA LEU A 83 7.55 -1.02 -6.86
C LEU A 83 7.80 -0.76 -8.35
N ALA A 84 8.97 -0.24 -8.69
CA ALA A 84 9.47 -0.26 -10.06
C ALA A 84 10.56 -1.33 -10.17
N LEU A 85 10.47 -2.17 -11.18
CA LEU A 85 11.43 -3.25 -11.44
C LEU A 85 12.12 -2.98 -12.76
N GLY A 86 13.38 -2.61 -12.71
CA GLY A 86 14.24 -2.34 -13.87
C GLY A 86 15.15 -3.52 -14.17
N ILE A 87 15.16 -3.95 -15.41
CA ILE A 87 15.99 -5.05 -15.90
C ILE A 87 16.93 -4.51 -16.96
N ASP A 88 18.21 -4.68 -16.72
CA ASP A 88 19.25 -4.39 -17.70
C ASP A 88 19.18 -5.42 -18.83
N VAL A 89 19.12 -4.90 -20.06
CA VAL A 89 19.08 -5.70 -21.29
C VAL A 89 20.22 -5.34 -22.25
N SER A 90 21.28 -4.75 -21.71
CA SER A 90 22.51 -4.47 -22.44
C SER A 90 23.20 -5.75 -22.94
N LYS A 91 24.13 -5.60 -23.88
CA LYS A 91 24.86 -6.75 -24.44
C LYS A 91 25.66 -7.52 -23.39
N SER A 92 26.20 -6.86 -22.37
CA SER A 92 26.94 -7.48 -21.27
C SER A 92 26.11 -8.52 -20.52
N MET A 93 24.78 -8.31 -20.45
CA MET A 93 23.83 -9.24 -19.83
C MET A 93 23.65 -10.57 -20.58
N LEU A 94 24.20 -10.70 -21.79
CA LEU A 94 24.26 -11.97 -22.54
C LEU A 94 25.43 -12.86 -22.09
N ALA A 95 26.33 -12.39 -21.23
CA ALA A 95 27.45 -13.18 -20.71
C ALA A 95 26.93 -14.38 -19.90
N GLU A 96 27.58 -15.54 -20.08
CA GLU A 96 27.15 -16.83 -19.53
C GLU A 96 28.00 -17.22 -18.32
N ASP A 97 27.99 -16.36 -17.30
CA ASP A 97 28.78 -16.51 -16.08
C ASP A 97 27.90 -16.63 -14.82
N GLU A 98 26.60 -16.83 -14.98
CA GLU A 98 25.65 -17.00 -13.90
C GLU A 98 25.13 -18.43 -13.75
N MET A 99 24.73 -18.77 -12.54
CA MET A 99 24.03 -20.01 -12.27
C MET A 99 22.52 -19.76 -12.15
N ILE A 100 21.74 -20.49 -12.92
CA ILE A 100 20.29 -20.51 -12.79
C ILE A 100 19.89 -21.82 -12.09
N PRO A 101 19.07 -21.81 -11.02
CA PRO A 101 18.55 -23.00 -10.37
C PRO A 101 17.84 -23.94 -11.36
N LEU A 102 17.74 -25.23 -11.03
CA LEU A 102 17.14 -26.23 -11.92
C LEU A 102 15.72 -25.90 -12.38
N GLU A 103 14.93 -25.27 -11.53
CA GLU A 103 13.59 -24.81 -11.88
C GLU A 103 13.63 -23.69 -12.92
N GLY A 104 14.56 -22.75 -12.76
CA GLY A 104 14.78 -21.66 -13.71
C GLY A 104 15.34 -22.15 -15.05
N LYS A 105 16.18 -23.18 -15.06
CA LYS A 105 16.73 -23.80 -16.30
C LYS A 105 15.65 -24.39 -17.20
N LYS A 106 14.52 -24.82 -16.65
CA LYS A 106 13.37 -25.28 -17.45
C LYS A 106 12.71 -24.14 -18.21
N MET A 107 12.74 -22.93 -17.65
CA MET A 107 12.18 -21.72 -18.29
C MET A 107 13.21 -21.02 -19.18
N PHE A 108 14.45 -20.99 -18.73
CA PHE A 108 15.57 -20.27 -19.36
C PHE A 108 16.75 -21.24 -19.52
N PRO A 109 16.86 -21.93 -20.66
CA PRO A 109 17.88 -22.96 -20.85
C PRO A 109 19.32 -22.40 -20.89
N ILE A 110 19.47 -21.14 -21.32
CA ILE A 110 20.78 -20.47 -21.38
C ILE A 110 21.01 -19.77 -20.04
N ALA A 111 22.13 -20.10 -19.39
CA ALA A 111 22.51 -19.55 -18.09
C ALA A 111 23.30 -18.23 -18.24
N ASN A 112 22.69 -17.21 -18.86
CA ASN A 112 23.26 -15.87 -18.95
C ASN A 112 22.71 -14.94 -17.87
N ARG A 113 23.35 -13.76 -17.70
CA ARG A 113 22.97 -12.74 -16.70
C ARG A 113 21.53 -12.27 -16.90
N LEU A 114 21.08 -12.05 -18.15
CA LEU A 114 19.71 -11.60 -18.45
C LEU A 114 18.67 -12.63 -17.99
N ASN A 115 18.88 -13.92 -18.28
CA ASN A 115 17.96 -14.96 -17.85
C ASN A 115 17.98 -15.15 -16.32
N ARG A 116 19.14 -14.94 -15.68
CA ARG A 116 19.21 -14.89 -14.21
C ARG A 116 18.42 -13.69 -13.65
N ALA A 117 18.54 -12.51 -14.26
CA ALA A 117 17.77 -11.32 -13.90
C ALA A 117 16.26 -11.55 -14.05
N ARG A 118 15.82 -12.17 -15.16
CA ARG A 118 14.42 -12.54 -15.40
C ARG A 118 13.90 -13.54 -14.36
N TYR A 119 14.72 -14.52 -14.00
CA TYR A 119 14.38 -15.48 -12.96
C TYR A 119 14.23 -14.81 -11.59
N CYS A 120 15.15 -13.91 -11.21
CA CYS A 120 15.03 -13.10 -10.00
C CYS A 120 13.74 -12.26 -10.01
N ALA A 121 13.45 -11.59 -11.11
CA ALA A 121 12.25 -10.78 -11.27
C ALA A 121 10.96 -11.60 -11.08
N LEU A 122 10.88 -12.79 -11.68
CA LEU A 122 9.75 -13.70 -11.54
C LEU A 122 9.55 -14.16 -10.09
N ASN A 123 10.62 -14.48 -9.37
CA ASN A 123 10.55 -14.91 -7.97
C ASN A 123 10.12 -13.73 -7.07
N ILE A 124 10.67 -12.54 -7.29
CA ILE A 124 10.22 -11.32 -6.59
C ILE A 124 8.71 -11.12 -6.77
N LEU A 125 8.20 -11.17 -8.02
CA LEU A 125 6.77 -11.05 -8.29
C LEU A 125 5.93 -12.11 -7.59
N SER A 126 6.45 -13.34 -7.49
CA SER A 126 5.74 -14.44 -6.82
C SER A 126 5.67 -14.27 -5.31
N ALA A 127 6.59 -13.52 -4.72
CA ALA A 127 6.64 -13.23 -3.28
C ALA A 127 5.76 -12.04 -2.87
N LEU A 128 5.34 -11.19 -3.80
CA LEU A 128 4.51 -10.01 -3.53
C LEU A 128 3.07 -10.37 -3.15
N ARG A 129 2.42 -9.50 -2.33
CA ARG A 129 1.08 -9.73 -1.76
C ARG A 129 0.22 -8.47 -1.75
N GLY A 130 0.02 -7.83 -2.91
CA GLY A 130 -0.85 -6.66 -3.06
C GLY A 130 -0.13 -5.34 -3.32
N GLU A 131 1.18 -5.36 -3.50
CA GLU A 131 1.97 -4.25 -4.00
C GLU A 131 1.65 -3.97 -5.46
N ARG A 132 1.77 -2.72 -5.92
CA ARG A 132 1.73 -2.41 -7.35
C ARG A 132 3.15 -2.49 -7.91
N VAL A 133 3.30 -3.10 -9.07
CA VAL A 133 4.59 -3.27 -9.74
C VAL A 133 4.52 -2.70 -11.15
N GLY A 134 5.41 -1.77 -11.45
CA GLY A 134 5.73 -1.38 -12.81
C GLY A 134 7.04 -2.04 -13.25
N VAL A 135 7.14 -2.42 -14.50
CA VAL A 135 8.34 -3.04 -15.08
C VAL A 135 8.87 -2.19 -16.21
N PHE A 136 10.15 -1.95 -16.19
CA PHE A 136 10.86 -1.30 -17.30
C PHE A 136 12.16 -2.03 -17.63
N MET A 137 12.61 -1.86 -18.84
CA MET A 137 13.90 -2.32 -19.31
C MET A 137 14.80 -1.14 -19.56
N PHE A 138 16.08 -1.35 -19.42
CA PHE A 138 17.05 -0.31 -19.75
C PHE A 138 18.32 -0.89 -20.36
N ALA A 139 18.95 -0.06 -21.15
CA ALA A 139 20.32 -0.13 -21.61
C ALA A 139 20.83 1.32 -21.65
N SER A 140 21.23 1.88 -22.76
CA SER A 140 21.54 3.31 -22.87
C SER A 140 20.31 4.23 -22.69
N LYS A 141 19.08 3.67 -22.73
CA LYS A 141 17.82 4.36 -22.40
C LYS A 141 16.90 3.43 -21.66
N GLY A 142 16.06 4.02 -20.79
CA GLY A 142 14.99 3.30 -20.10
C GLY A 142 13.71 3.28 -20.94
N VAL A 143 13.04 2.13 -20.97
CA VAL A 143 11.77 1.92 -21.67
C VAL A 143 10.77 1.28 -20.72
N GLU A 144 9.66 1.95 -20.46
CA GLU A 144 8.54 1.39 -19.72
C GLU A 144 7.92 0.23 -20.52
N VAL A 145 7.78 -0.94 -19.85
CA VAL A 145 7.14 -2.13 -20.43
C VAL A 145 5.77 -2.35 -19.84
N ILE A 146 5.65 -2.16 -18.54
CA ILE A 146 4.41 -2.38 -17.79
C ILE A 146 4.23 -1.22 -16.81
N PRO A 147 3.12 -0.46 -16.90
CA PRO A 147 2.80 0.55 -15.90
C PRO A 147 2.47 -0.11 -14.56
N PRO A 148 2.52 0.63 -13.42
CA PRO A 148 2.26 0.08 -12.10
C PRO A 148 0.91 -0.62 -12.00
N THR A 149 0.94 -1.95 -11.82
CA THR A 149 -0.23 -2.83 -11.77
C THR A 149 -0.13 -3.83 -10.63
N SER A 150 -1.27 -4.38 -10.21
CA SER A 150 -1.34 -5.53 -9.28
C SER A 150 -1.58 -6.86 -10.02
N ASP A 151 -1.61 -6.84 -11.35
CA ASP A 151 -1.74 -8.05 -12.18
C ASP A 151 -0.36 -8.71 -12.36
N TYR A 152 0.04 -9.49 -11.37
CA TYR A 152 1.30 -10.22 -11.42
C TYR A 152 1.35 -11.30 -12.51
N GLY A 153 0.19 -11.84 -12.90
CA GLY A 153 0.10 -12.82 -13.97
C GLY A 153 0.53 -12.24 -15.31
N TYR A 154 0.06 -11.03 -15.61
CA TYR A 154 0.48 -10.27 -16.78
C TYR A 154 1.97 -9.93 -16.75
N CYS A 155 2.47 -9.45 -15.60
CA CYS A 155 3.90 -9.16 -15.43
C CYS A 155 4.77 -10.41 -15.65
N GLN A 156 4.39 -11.55 -15.08
CA GLN A 156 5.11 -12.81 -15.24
C GLN A 156 5.09 -13.29 -16.69
N TYR A 157 3.95 -13.17 -17.37
CA TYR A 157 3.83 -13.52 -18.78
C TYR A 157 4.81 -12.71 -19.64
N LEU A 158 4.82 -11.39 -19.50
CA LEU A 158 5.72 -10.53 -20.28
C LEU A 158 7.19 -10.81 -19.96
N LEU A 159 7.57 -10.95 -18.70
CA LEU A 159 8.94 -11.27 -18.30
C LEU A 159 9.44 -12.60 -18.87
N LYS A 160 8.57 -13.60 -18.99
CA LYS A 160 8.93 -14.90 -19.62
C LYS A 160 9.16 -14.78 -21.13
N HIS A 161 8.49 -13.84 -21.79
CA HIS A 161 8.56 -13.66 -23.25
C HIS A 161 9.40 -12.45 -23.67
N LEU A 162 10.03 -11.80 -22.71
CA LEU A 162 10.91 -10.67 -22.95
C LEU A 162 12.07 -11.13 -23.82
N ASN A 163 12.28 -10.47 -24.95
CA ASN A 163 13.31 -10.86 -25.91
C ASN A 163 14.47 -9.84 -25.86
N ASP A 164 15.69 -10.34 -25.86
CA ASP A 164 16.93 -9.56 -25.93
C ASP A 164 17.04 -8.69 -27.21
N ALA A 165 16.33 -9.09 -28.26
CA ALA A 165 16.26 -8.31 -29.52
C ALA A 165 15.54 -6.95 -29.39
N THR A 166 14.95 -6.61 -28.22
CA THR A 166 14.11 -5.43 -28.08
C THR A 166 14.91 -4.14 -27.92
N ILE A 167 16.19 -4.18 -27.54
CA ILE A 167 17.04 -3.01 -27.38
C ILE A 167 18.24 -3.07 -28.31
N THR A 168 18.23 -2.16 -29.28
CA THR A 168 19.22 -2.08 -30.35
C THR A 168 20.43 -1.18 -29.99
N ILE A 169 20.38 -0.47 -28.87
CA ILE A 169 21.38 0.54 -28.51
C ILE A 169 22.36 -0.08 -27.49
N PRO A 170 23.66 -0.12 -27.81
CA PRO A 170 24.65 -0.70 -26.89
C PRO A 170 24.92 0.17 -25.68
N GLY A 171 25.35 -0.44 -24.58
CA GLY A 171 25.74 0.20 -23.33
C GLY A 171 24.63 0.23 -22.28
N SER A 172 24.99 0.50 -21.04
CA SER A 172 24.06 0.68 -19.90
C SER A 172 24.24 2.06 -19.31
N ASP A 173 23.16 2.83 -19.20
CA ASP A 173 23.12 4.11 -18.49
C ASP A 173 22.26 3.92 -17.21
N LEU A 174 22.93 3.77 -16.09
CA LEU A 174 22.29 3.58 -14.79
C LEU A 174 21.58 4.85 -14.31
N SER A 175 22.04 6.04 -14.72
CA SER A 175 21.37 7.30 -14.40
C SER A 175 19.99 7.36 -15.06
N GLU A 176 19.93 6.99 -16.33
CA GLU A 176 18.67 6.91 -17.11
C GLU A 176 17.74 5.85 -16.55
N ALA A 177 18.28 4.69 -16.10
CA ALA A 177 17.51 3.65 -15.44
C ALA A 177 16.86 4.16 -14.14
N ILE A 178 17.61 4.91 -13.31
CA ILE A 178 17.09 5.52 -12.08
C ILE A 178 15.98 6.53 -12.40
N MET A 179 16.20 7.40 -13.41
CA MET A 179 15.20 8.41 -13.79
C MET A 179 13.92 7.76 -14.35
N THR A 180 14.05 6.72 -15.16
CA THR A 180 12.90 5.97 -15.71
C THR A 180 12.11 5.29 -14.59
N GLY A 181 12.80 4.62 -13.67
CA GLY A 181 12.16 4.00 -12.51
C GLY A 181 11.49 5.03 -11.59
N ALA A 182 12.10 6.19 -11.38
CA ALA A 182 11.52 7.27 -10.61
C ALA A 182 10.27 7.87 -11.29
N ALA A 183 10.29 8.03 -12.61
CA ALA A 183 9.15 8.50 -13.39
C ALA A 183 7.97 7.52 -13.29
N LEU A 184 8.25 6.21 -13.35
CA LEU A 184 7.25 5.15 -13.19
C LEU A 184 6.57 5.17 -11.79
N LEU A 185 7.28 5.66 -10.77
CA LEU A 185 6.80 5.81 -9.39
C LEU A 185 6.25 7.23 -9.09
N ALA A 186 6.14 8.11 -10.08
CA ALA A 186 5.82 9.52 -9.86
C ALA A 186 4.37 9.81 -9.47
N ASP A 187 3.47 8.80 -9.45
CA ASP A 187 2.07 8.98 -9.05
C ASP A 187 1.97 9.57 -7.63
N ALA A 188 1.59 10.86 -7.57
CA ALA A 188 1.50 11.61 -6.32
C ALA A 188 0.14 11.48 -5.61
N SER A 189 -0.83 10.78 -6.22
CA SER A 189 -2.22 10.76 -5.75
C SER A 189 -2.42 9.97 -4.45
N VAL A 190 -1.49 9.09 -4.09
CA VAL A 190 -1.56 8.26 -2.88
C VAL A 190 -0.21 8.24 -2.18
N LYS A 191 -0.20 8.48 -0.86
CA LYS A 191 1.01 8.29 -0.02
C LYS A 191 1.33 6.79 0.08
N ARG A 192 2.15 6.30 -0.83
CA ARG A 192 2.65 4.92 -0.86
C ARG A 192 4.15 4.90 -0.66
N VAL A 193 4.66 3.81 -0.11
CA VAL A 193 6.11 3.60 -0.04
C VAL A 193 6.61 3.28 -1.44
N LYS A 194 7.66 3.97 -1.87
CA LYS A 194 8.25 3.83 -3.21
C LYS A 194 9.55 3.06 -3.12
N ALA A 195 9.66 1.99 -3.89
CA ALA A 195 10.88 1.21 -4.00
C ALA A 195 11.22 0.95 -5.47
N LEU A 196 12.50 1.08 -5.81
CA LEU A 196 13.03 0.78 -7.13
C LEU A 196 13.99 -0.40 -6.99
N ILE A 197 13.79 -1.45 -7.76
CA ILE A 197 14.74 -2.57 -7.90
C ILE A 197 15.42 -2.43 -9.25
N LEU A 198 16.76 -2.43 -9.26
CA LEU A 198 17.58 -2.48 -10.48
C LEU A 198 18.34 -3.80 -10.50
N ILE A 199 18.21 -4.55 -11.59
CA ILE A 199 18.94 -5.79 -11.83
C ILE A 199 19.89 -5.56 -13.01
N SER A 200 21.21 -5.53 -12.74
CA SER A 200 22.24 -5.18 -13.71
C SER A 200 23.57 -5.81 -13.31
N ASP A 201 24.55 -5.80 -14.19
CA ASP A 201 25.96 -6.09 -13.88
C ASP A 201 26.71 -4.82 -13.39
N GLY A 202 26.08 -3.66 -13.43
CA GLY A 202 26.65 -2.42 -12.91
C GLY A 202 27.64 -1.73 -13.80
N GLU A 203 27.93 -2.26 -14.99
CA GLU A 203 28.73 -1.54 -16.00
C GLU A 203 27.96 -0.32 -16.48
N ASP A 204 28.54 0.85 -16.35
CA ASP A 204 27.93 2.13 -16.68
C ASP A 204 28.77 2.86 -17.75
N ILE A 205 28.11 3.25 -18.82
CA ILE A 205 28.74 4.03 -19.91
C ILE A 205 28.70 5.52 -19.67
N SER A 206 28.09 5.99 -18.58
CA SER A 206 28.03 7.43 -18.30
C SER A 206 29.44 8.02 -18.17
N ILE A 207 29.67 9.07 -18.95
CA ILE A 207 30.98 9.73 -19.03
C ILE A 207 31.36 10.43 -17.72
N ASP A 208 30.35 10.81 -16.93
CA ASP A 208 30.51 11.54 -15.67
C ASP A 208 29.85 10.80 -14.49
N PRO A 209 30.65 10.24 -13.57
CA PRO A 209 30.13 9.61 -12.34
C PRO A 209 29.24 10.54 -11.49
N ALA A 210 29.38 11.86 -11.63
CA ALA A 210 28.56 12.82 -10.90
C ALA A 210 27.09 12.76 -11.33
N THR A 211 26.79 12.40 -12.58
CA THR A 211 25.43 12.26 -13.08
C THR A 211 24.68 11.14 -12.40
N LEU A 212 25.34 10.01 -12.14
CA LEU A 212 24.79 8.86 -11.45
C LEU A 212 24.48 9.16 -9.97
N ASP A 213 25.41 9.82 -9.26
CA ASP A 213 25.20 10.24 -7.90
C ASP A 213 24.04 11.25 -7.79
N GLU A 214 23.94 12.19 -8.74
CA GLU A 214 22.85 13.16 -8.78
C GLU A 214 21.50 12.47 -9.02
N ALA A 215 21.41 11.50 -9.95
CA ALA A 215 20.19 10.74 -10.20
C ALA A 215 19.74 9.97 -8.93
N ALA A 216 20.67 9.30 -8.24
CA ALA A 216 20.41 8.61 -6.99
C ALA A 216 19.91 9.56 -5.89
N ARG A 217 20.54 10.72 -5.72
CA ARG A 217 20.10 11.75 -4.76
C ARG A 217 18.72 12.31 -5.09
N ARG A 218 18.41 12.54 -6.36
CA ARG A 218 17.08 13.00 -6.80
C ARG A 218 16.01 11.95 -6.47
N ALA A 219 16.28 10.67 -6.69
CA ALA A 219 15.39 9.58 -6.30
C ALA A 219 15.17 9.53 -4.79
N ALA A 220 16.25 9.67 -4.00
CA ALA A 220 16.18 9.73 -2.54
C ALA A 220 15.33 10.92 -2.05
N ALA A 221 15.49 12.10 -2.66
CA ALA A 221 14.68 13.30 -2.34
C ALA A 221 13.17 13.09 -2.64
N GLN A 222 12.81 12.20 -3.57
CA GLN A 222 11.43 11.79 -3.85
C GLN A 222 10.93 10.68 -2.92
N GLY A 223 11.74 10.26 -1.94
CA GLY A 223 11.42 9.17 -1.01
C GLY A 223 11.50 7.77 -1.61
N ILE A 224 12.21 7.63 -2.74
CA ILE A 224 12.42 6.34 -3.41
C ILE A 224 13.67 5.69 -2.83
N LYS A 225 13.53 4.44 -2.34
CA LYS A 225 14.69 3.60 -2.01
C LYS A 225 15.04 2.69 -3.16
N ILE A 226 16.32 2.62 -3.49
CA ILE A 226 16.82 1.80 -4.59
C ILE A 226 17.50 0.55 -4.01
N TYR A 227 17.02 -0.60 -4.45
CA TYR A 227 17.58 -1.92 -4.17
C TYR A 227 18.25 -2.41 -5.43
N THR A 228 19.52 -2.76 -5.36
CA THR A 228 20.26 -3.20 -6.55
C THR A 228 20.59 -4.69 -6.42
N ILE A 229 20.43 -5.41 -7.52
CA ILE A 229 20.78 -6.83 -7.64
C ILE A 229 21.86 -6.97 -8.69
N GLY A 230 23.06 -7.33 -8.27
CA GLY A 230 24.20 -7.53 -9.16
C GLY A 230 24.18 -8.92 -9.78
N THR A 231 24.33 -9.00 -11.09
CA THR A 231 24.44 -10.24 -11.86
C THR A 231 25.80 -10.36 -12.53
N GLY A 232 26.37 -11.57 -12.57
CA GLY A 232 27.65 -11.85 -13.19
C GLY A 232 28.80 -12.05 -12.20
N MET A 233 30.00 -12.31 -12.74
CA MET A 233 31.23 -12.47 -11.98
C MET A 233 32.09 -11.22 -12.05
N GLU A 234 32.87 -10.95 -10.99
CA GLU A 234 33.83 -9.85 -10.93
C GLU A 234 35.03 -10.04 -11.87
N ARG A 235 35.30 -11.29 -12.28
CA ARG A 235 36.31 -11.59 -13.30
C ARG A 235 35.78 -11.28 -14.69
N GLY A 236 36.60 -10.73 -15.57
CA GLY A 236 36.23 -10.50 -16.96
C GLY A 236 35.87 -11.79 -17.68
N VAL A 237 34.72 -11.83 -18.35
CA VAL A 237 34.24 -12.93 -19.17
C VAL A 237 33.88 -12.44 -20.56
N LEU A 238 33.92 -13.31 -21.55
CA LEU A 238 33.56 -12.99 -22.92
C LEU A 238 32.03 -13.04 -23.09
N ILE A 239 31.52 -12.24 -24.01
CA ILE A 239 30.08 -12.20 -24.33
C ILE A 239 29.87 -13.06 -25.58
N PRO A 240 29.16 -14.22 -25.48
CA PRO A 240 28.99 -15.13 -26.61
C PRO A 240 27.95 -14.60 -27.61
N ILE A 241 28.22 -14.89 -28.90
CA ILE A 241 27.24 -14.78 -29.98
C ILE A 241 26.75 -16.21 -30.28
N ARG A 242 25.43 -16.38 -30.16
CA ARG A 242 24.82 -17.69 -30.45
C ARG A 242 24.17 -17.73 -31.83
N ASP A 243 23.97 -18.96 -32.34
CA ASP A 243 23.19 -19.19 -33.54
C ASP A 243 21.71 -18.74 -33.36
N THR A 244 20.97 -18.66 -34.45
CA THR A 244 19.57 -18.27 -34.47
C THR A 244 18.65 -19.19 -33.63
N GLU A 245 19.09 -20.42 -33.37
CA GLU A 245 18.35 -21.37 -32.52
C GLU A 245 18.79 -21.31 -31.05
N GLY A 246 19.82 -20.53 -30.74
CA GLY A 246 20.38 -20.38 -29.39
C GLY A 246 21.10 -21.65 -28.89
N THR A 247 21.40 -22.62 -29.76
CA THR A 247 21.93 -23.94 -29.39
C THR A 247 23.44 -23.95 -29.25
N SER A 248 24.18 -23.22 -30.11
CA SER A 248 25.64 -23.21 -30.13
C SER A 248 26.23 -21.82 -30.16
N ILE A 249 27.40 -21.68 -29.53
CA ILE A 249 28.17 -20.44 -29.61
C ILE A 249 28.92 -20.46 -30.94
N ILE A 250 28.70 -19.43 -31.77
CA ILE A 250 29.34 -19.27 -33.07
C ILE A 250 30.53 -18.32 -33.01
N ASP A 251 30.49 -17.31 -32.13
CA ASP A 251 31.56 -16.33 -31.97
C ASP A 251 31.40 -15.57 -30.65
N TYR A 252 32.23 -14.58 -30.42
CA TYR A 252 32.16 -13.66 -29.29
C TYR A 252 32.14 -12.20 -29.79
N TYR A 253 31.49 -11.32 -29.07
CA TYR A 253 31.47 -9.90 -29.39
C TYR A 253 32.88 -9.33 -29.35
N MET A 254 33.18 -8.46 -30.31
CA MET A 254 34.46 -7.76 -30.46
C MET A 254 34.26 -6.25 -30.23
N ASP A 255 35.27 -5.62 -29.68
CA ASP A 255 35.38 -4.19 -29.55
C ASP A 255 35.85 -3.56 -30.92
N GLU A 256 35.87 -2.23 -30.99
CA GLU A 256 36.25 -1.48 -32.22
C GLU A 256 37.70 -1.75 -32.65
N ASP A 257 38.56 -2.12 -31.70
CA ASP A 257 39.97 -2.48 -31.97
C ASP A 257 40.17 -3.92 -32.48
N GLY A 258 39.08 -4.71 -32.58
CA GLY A 258 39.10 -6.14 -32.98
C GLY A 258 39.47 -7.09 -31.85
N SER A 259 39.63 -6.65 -30.63
CA SER A 259 39.78 -7.50 -29.45
C SER A 259 38.43 -8.03 -28.96
N TYR A 260 38.43 -9.21 -28.34
CA TYR A 260 37.20 -9.75 -27.75
C TYR A 260 36.72 -8.89 -26.57
N LEU A 261 35.46 -8.48 -26.63
CA LEU A 261 34.81 -7.70 -25.58
C LEU A 261 34.67 -8.53 -24.29
N LYS A 262 35.19 -7.99 -23.18
CA LYS A 262 35.07 -8.59 -21.86
C LYS A 262 34.16 -7.74 -20.99
N THR A 263 33.31 -8.39 -20.24
CA THR A 263 32.40 -7.77 -19.27
C THR A 263 32.59 -8.40 -17.88
N ARG A 264 32.33 -7.60 -16.84
CA ARG A 264 32.42 -8.08 -15.45
C ARG A 264 31.35 -7.41 -14.58
N LEU A 265 31.09 -7.97 -13.41
CA LEU A 265 30.22 -7.34 -12.42
C LEU A 265 30.96 -6.17 -11.74
N GLU A 266 30.41 -4.97 -11.86
CA GLU A 266 30.85 -3.76 -11.17
C GLU A 266 29.99 -3.51 -9.93
N GLN A 267 30.20 -4.34 -8.90
CA GLN A 267 29.38 -4.29 -7.68
C GLN A 267 29.47 -2.98 -6.90
N ASP A 268 30.60 -2.27 -6.99
CA ASP A 268 30.80 -1.04 -6.23
C ASP A 268 29.90 0.10 -6.69
N THR A 269 29.64 0.20 -8.02
CA THR A 269 28.65 1.10 -8.59
C THR A 269 27.24 0.81 -8.06
N LEU A 270 26.83 -0.46 -8.06
CA LEU A 270 25.53 -0.88 -7.54
C LEU A 270 25.35 -0.64 -6.03
N LYS A 271 26.42 -0.88 -5.25
CA LYS A 271 26.45 -0.57 -3.81
C LYS A 271 26.33 0.93 -3.54
N MET A 272 27.02 1.76 -4.32
CA MET A 272 26.96 3.21 -4.20
C MET A 272 25.54 3.73 -4.44
N ILE A 273 24.86 3.28 -5.51
CA ILE A 273 23.46 3.65 -5.80
C ILE A 273 22.54 3.27 -4.65
N ALA A 274 22.63 2.02 -4.16
CA ALA A 274 21.81 1.56 -3.05
C ALA A 274 22.05 2.38 -1.78
N ALA A 275 23.31 2.61 -1.43
CA ALA A 275 23.69 3.38 -0.23
C ALA A 275 23.21 4.84 -0.30
N ALA A 276 23.28 5.48 -1.46
CA ALA A 276 22.86 6.89 -1.66
C ALA A 276 21.36 7.11 -1.36
N THR A 277 20.54 6.07 -1.51
CA THR A 277 19.09 6.14 -1.26
C THR A 277 18.67 5.45 0.05
N GLY A 278 19.61 4.90 0.81
CA GLY A 278 19.33 4.11 2.01
C GLY A 278 18.66 2.75 1.71
N GLY A 279 18.86 2.22 0.51
CA GLY A 279 18.50 0.86 0.12
C GLY A 279 19.61 -0.15 0.43
N SER A 280 19.63 -1.27 -0.30
CA SER A 280 20.59 -2.36 -0.10
C SER A 280 20.98 -3.01 -1.42
N TYR A 281 22.25 -3.45 -1.50
CA TYR A 281 22.77 -4.26 -2.58
C TYR A 281 22.63 -5.75 -2.27
N PHE A 282 22.31 -6.54 -3.28
CA PHE A 282 22.23 -8.00 -3.22
C PHE A 282 22.95 -8.58 -4.42
N ARG A 283 23.44 -9.82 -4.29
CA ARG A 283 24.05 -10.54 -5.41
C ARG A 283 23.10 -11.65 -5.87
N ALA A 284 22.84 -11.70 -7.16
CA ALA A 284 21.92 -12.68 -7.75
C ALA A 284 22.33 -14.13 -7.50
N SER A 285 23.66 -14.41 -7.40
CA SER A 285 24.19 -15.73 -7.11
C SER A 285 24.03 -16.17 -5.64
N GLU A 286 23.66 -15.28 -4.72
CA GLU A 286 23.41 -15.64 -3.32
C GLU A 286 22.11 -16.42 -3.19
N GLU A 287 22.12 -17.40 -2.28
CA GLU A 287 20.94 -18.19 -1.97
C GLU A 287 19.83 -17.31 -1.35
N HIS A 288 18.60 -17.50 -1.81
CA HIS A 288 17.42 -16.71 -1.36
C HIS A 288 17.59 -15.19 -1.55
N CYS A 289 18.33 -14.74 -2.56
CA CYS A 289 18.51 -13.33 -2.86
C CYS A 289 17.16 -12.60 -3.00
N GLU A 290 16.23 -13.19 -3.74
CA GLU A 290 14.93 -12.65 -4.08
C GLU A 290 14.06 -12.43 -2.83
N ASP A 291 14.05 -13.40 -1.90
CA ASP A 291 13.30 -13.31 -0.63
C ASP A 291 13.87 -12.18 0.26
N ARG A 292 15.20 -12.06 0.31
CA ARG A 292 15.89 -11.02 1.09
C ARG A 292 15.59 -9.61 0.56
N VAL A 293 15.48 -9.46 -0.75
CA VAL A 293 15.09 -8.18 -1.37
C VAL A 293 13.66 -7.81 -0.96
N VAL A 294 12.72 -8.74 -1.09
CA VAL A 294 11.32 -8.50 -0.71
C VAL A 294 11.21 -8.21 0.79
N GLU A 295 11.92 -8.95 1.64
CA GLU A 295 11.95 -8.72 3.09
C GLU A 295 12.48 -7.32 3.42
N ALA A 296 13.56 -6.87 2.76
CA ALA A 296 14.12 -5.54 2.96
C ALA A 296 13.12 -4.43 2.59
N ILE A 297 12.37 -4.59 1.48
CA ILE A 297 11.34 -3.66 1.03
C ILE A 297 10.17 -3.63 2.02
N VAL A 298 9.67 -4.79 2.43
CA VAL A 298 8.56 -4.91 3.40
C VAL A 298 8.95 -4.33 4.77
N LYS A 299 10.18 -4.60 5.23
CA LYS A 299 10.71 -4.02 6.47
C LYS A 299 10.75 -2.48 6.40
N HIS A 300 11.20 -1.94 5.27
CA HIS A 300 11.19 -0.49 5.05
C HIS A 300 9.76 0.06 5.08
N ALA A 301 8.83 -0.56 4.36
CA ALA A 301 7.44 -0.14 4.33
C ALA A 301 6.83 -0.12 5.73
N ARG A 302 7.05 -1.14 6.55
CA ARG A 302 6.60 -1.18 7.95
C ARG A 302 7.16 0.00 8.77
N THR A 303 8.40 0.41 8.53
CA THR A 303 9.00 1.56 9.24
C THR A 303 8.34 2.88 8.87
N VAL A 304 7.91 3.05 7.61
CA VAL A 304 7.23 4.25 7.11
C VAL A 304 5.74 4.28 7.52
N GLU A 305 5.07 3.12 7.55
CA GLU A 305 3.66 3.00 7.94
C GLU A 305 3.37 3.39 9.39
N TYR A 306 4.37 3.37 10.27
CA TYR A 306 4.21 3.82 11.67
C TYR A 306 4.08 5.34 11.82
N THR A 307 4.03 6.11 10.74
CA THR A 307 3.66 7.52 10.82
C THR A 307 2.14 7.60 11.03
N LYS A 308 1.73 7.62 12.31
CA LYS A 308 0.35 7.71 12.78
C LYS A 308 -0.37 8.86 12.09
N ALA A 309 -1.19 8.57 11.10
CA ALA A 309 -2.20 9.51 10.66
C ALA A 309 -3.33 9.47 11.70
N THR A 310 -3.47 10.52 12.49
CA THR A 310 -4.63 10.72 13.36
C THR A 310 -5.71 11.42 12.54
N GLU A 311 -6.73 10.69 12.17
CA GLU A 311 -7.90 11.26 11.53
C GLU A 311 -8.99 11.53 12.55
N PRO A 312 -9.70 12.68 12.47
CA PRO A 312 -10.86 12.92 13.32
C PRO A 312 -11.98 11.93 12.97
N ALA A 313 -12.39 11.14 13.92
CA ALA A 313 -13.52 10.24 13.80
C ALA A 313 -14.65 10.70 14.72
N TRP A 314 -15.89 10.37 14.34
CA TRP A 314 -17.08 10.74 15.09
C TRP A 314 -17.69 9.50 15.74
N PHE A 315 -17.98 9.64 17.03
CA PHE A 315 -18.75 8.64 17.78
C PHE A 315 -20.16 9.17 17.98
N TYR A 316 -21.15 8.48 17.43
CA TYR A 316 -22.55 8.84 17.56
C TYR A 316 -23.13 8.28 18.87
N LEU A 317 -23.76 9.15 19.67
CA LEU A 317 -24.40 8.78 20.93
C LEU A 317 -25.84 8.28 20.75
N SER A 318 -26.41 8.43 19.56
CA SER A 318 -27.80 8.08 19.21
C SER A 318 -28.19 6.65 19.58
N PRO A 319 -27.37 5.58 19.35
CA PRO A 319 -27.75 4.22 19.72
C PRO A 319 -27.88 4.02 21.25
N ILE A 320 -27.02 4.71 22.00
CA ILE A 320 -27.04 4.64 23.47
C ILE A 320 -28.27 5.35 24.02
N LEU A 321 -28.57 6.54 23.49
CA LEU A 321 -29.76 7.32 23.89
C LEU A 321 -31.05 6.59 23.53
N LEU A 322 -31.09 5.91 22.38
CA LEU A 322 -32.25 5.07 22.00
C LEU A 322 -32.44 3.91 22.99
N GLY A 323 -31.37 3.23 23.39
CA GLY A 323 -31.43 2.14 24.37
C GLY A 323 -31.94 2.61 25.72
N ILE A 324 -31.46 3.74 26.23
CA ILE A 324 -31.94 4.37 27.49
C ILE A 324 -33.40 4.76 27.35
N GLY A 325 -33.79 5.39 26.23
CA GLY A 325 -35.17 5.79 25.97
C GLY A 325 -36.16 4.60 25.99
N LEU A 326 -35.79 3.50 25.35
CA LEU A 326 -36.62 2.28 25.36
C LEU A 326 -36.76 1.66 26.74
N LEU A 327 -35.66 1.60 27.49
CA LEU A 327 -35.69 1.06 28.86
C LEU A 327 -36.58 1.92 29.79
N THR A 328 -36.44 3.22 29.75
CA THR A 328 -37.23 4.15 30.56
C THR A 328 -38.69 4.17 30.12
N PHE A 329 -38.99 4.03 28.84
CA PHE A 329 -40.34 3.91 28.29
C PHE A 329 -41.02 2.63 28.81
N CYS A 330 -40.38 1.45 28.68
CA CYS A 330 -40.92 0.20 29.16
C CYS A 330 -41.18 0.22 30.69
N SER A 331 -40.21 0.77 31.45
CA SER A 331 -40.36 0.92 32.90
C SER A 331 -41.51 1.88 33.28
N GLY A 332 -41.69 2.98 32.52
CA GLY A 332 -42.77 3.93 32.74
C GLY A 332 -44.15 3.36 32.45
N VAL A 333 -44.28 2.55 31.39
CA VAL A 333 -45.52 1.84 31.07
C VAL A 333 -45.89 0.84 32.17
N ILE A 334 -44.90 0.09 32.69
CA ILE A 334 -45.11 -0.86 33.78
C ILE A 334 -45.53 -0.12 35.06
N ALA A 335 -44.84 0.95 35.44
CA ALA A 335 -45.16 1.76 36.61
C ALA A 335 -46.54 2.44 36.52
N GLY A 336 -47.01 2.78 35.32
CA GLY A 336 -48.31 3.40 35.08
C GLY A 336 -49.51 2.45 35.16
N ARG A 337 -49.29 1.13 35.19
CA ARG A 337 -50.35 0.12 35.23
C ARG A 337 -50.96 -0.13 36.61
N TRP A 338 -50.47 0.53 37.68
CA TRP A 338 -50.94 0.37 39.08
C TRP A 338 -51.81 1.54 39.56
#